data_a0ffe4d19deba438ad6699e578a6f912
#
_entry.id   a0ffe4d19deba438ad6699e578a6f912
#
_cell.length_a   1.000
_cell.length_b   1.000
_cell.length_c   1.000
_cell.angle_alpha   90.00
_cell.angle_beta   90.00
_cell.angle_gamma   90.00
#
_symmetry.space_group_name_H-M   'P 1'
#
loop_
_entity.id
_entity.type
_entity.pdbx_description
1 polymer ?
#
loop_
_entity_poly.entity_id
_entity_poly.type
_entity_poly.pdbx_seq_one_letter_code
_entity_poly.pdbx_strand_id
1 'polypeptide(L)'
;MSDAAGVSVIIPCLHDEVVLRNLLGQLQDEARRDGQPLQVIVVDGARSQRCRALCELHGALWSPADPCRGEQLRQGAALATHDILWFLHADAELDGQPLAELRQAIAEGAVGGYFAFRFSGTPPWQGRLIEWATNWRTRIGVPYGDQGLFVSRRAYSSVGQHAPWPLFEEVPLVRGLRAQGELRCIAQGLRVSPRRWQRDGWWRRCLGNRLLALSFAVGIAPQRLARMYAGRPCAARRRGAGGRKRPLGS
;
A
#
# COMPACT_ATOMS: atom_id res chain seq x y z
N MET A 1 11.36 31.31 -5.86
CA MET A 1 11.19 29.89 -6.22
C MET A 1 10.61 29.21 -4.99
N SER A 2 9.36 28.81 -5.04
CA SER A 2 8.75 28.08 -3.90
C SER A 2 9.49 26.76 -3.78
N ASP A 3 10.15 26.51 -2.64
CA ASP A 3 10.73 25.20 -2.33
C ASP A 3 9.61 24.17 -2.44
N ALA A 4 9.74 23.24 -3.37
CA ALA A 4 8.71 22.22 -3.55
C ALA A 4 8.65 21.34 -2.29
N ALA A 5 7.45 21.14 -1.76
CA ALA A 5 7.26 20.40 -0.53
C ALA A 5 7.85 18.98 -0.62
N GLY A 6 8.71 18.61 0.32
CA GLY A 6 9.29 17.28 0.40
C GLY A 6 8.22 16.20 0.64
N VAL A 7 8.50 14.97 0.23
CA VAL A 7 7.60 13.82 0.38
C VAL A 7 8.23 12.76 1.26
N SER A 8 7.48 12.25 2.25
CA SER A 8 7.85 11.06 3.00
C SER A 8 6.96 9.89 2.55
N VAL A 9 7.58 8.86 1.98
CA VAL A 9 6.93 7.61 1.56
C VAL A 9 6.96 6.62 2.70
N ILE A 10 5.80 6.10 3.09
CA ILE A 10 5.64 5.14 4.19
C ILE A 10 5.19 3.79 3.62
N ILE A 11 5.98 2.74 3.86
CA ILE A 11 5.76 1.39 3.32
C ILE A 11 5.68 0.37 4.45
N PRO A 12 4.50 -0.15 4.79
CA PRO A 12 4.38 -1.29 5.69
C PRO A 12 4.85 -2.56 4.97
N CYS A 13 5.76 -3.31 5.58
CA CYS A 13 6.30 -4.55 5.05
C CYS A 13 6.04 -5.72 6.00
N LEU A 14 5.69 -6.89 5.44
CA LEU A 14 5.56 -8.13 6.18
C LEU A 14 5.90 -9.31 5.26
N HIS A 15 7.17 -9.78 5.27
CA HIS A 15 7.68 -10.87 4.42
C HIS A 15 7.59 -10.59 2.91
N ASP A 16 7.61 -9.32 2.49
CA ASP A 16 7.46 -8.88 1.11
C ASP A 16 8.79 -8.31 0.51
N GLU A 17 9.96 -8.74 1.02
CA GLU A 17 11.28 -8.18 0.66
C GLU A 17 11.57 -8.24 -0.85
N VAL A 18 11.07 -9.28 -1.53
CA VAL A 18 11.32 -9.46 -2.97
C VAL A 18 10.64 -8.36 -3.80
N VAL A 19 9.38 -8.05 -3.49
CA VAL A 19 8.65 -6.99 -4.20
C VAL A 19 9.06 -5.60 -3.72
N LEU A 20 9.37 -5.46 -2.43
CA LEU A 20 9.88 -4.23 -1.83
C LEU A 20 11.16 -3.74 -2.52
N ARG A 21 12.09 -4.65 -2.87
CA ARG A 21 13.32 -4.31 -3.60
C ARG A 21 13.03 -3.55 -4.89
N ASN A 22 12.04 -4.03 -5.66
CA ASN A 22 11.67 -3.39 -6.92
C ASN A 22 11.10 -1.99 -6.70
N LEU A 23 10.23 -1.84 -5.69
CA LEU A 23 9.65 -0.55 -5.35
C LEU A 23 10.72 0.45 -4.86
N LEU A 24 11.66 0.02 -4.00
CA LEU A 24 12.75 0.88 -3.53
C LEU A 24 13.64 1.35 -4.67
N GLY A 25 13.95 0.48 -5.64
CA GLY A 25 14.68 0.87 -6.86
C GLY A 25 13.92 1.92 -7.67
N GLN A 26 12.62 1.71 -7.91
CA GLN A 26 11.78 2.67 -8.63
C GLN A 26 11.68 4.02 -7.91
N LEU A 27 11.57 4.03 -6.58
CA LEU A 27 11.56 5.27 -5.78
C LEU A 27 12.88 6.03 -5.88
N GLN A 28 14.03 5.34 -5.92
CA GLN A 28 15.33 5.98 -6.15
C GLN A 28 15.43 6.61 -7.55
N ASP A 29 14.94 5.90 -8.57
CA ASP A 29 14.93 6.40 -9.94
C ASP A 29 13.99 7.63 -10.08
N GLU A 30 12.83 7.56 -9.43
CA GLU A 30 11.88 8.66 -9.39
C GLU A 30 12.43 9.88 -8.65
N ALA A 31 13.08 9.68 -7.48
CA ALA A 31 13.73 10.74 -6.73
C ALA A 31 14.81 11.47 -7.56
N ARG A 32 15.61 10.70 -8.34
CA ARG A 32 16.63 11.28 -9.23
C ARG A 32 16.02 12.10 -10.35
N ARG A 33 14.88 11.67 -10.91
CA ARG A 33 14.18 12.39 -11.98
C ARG A 33 13.48 13.65 -11.48
N ASP A 34 12.86 13.55 -10.33
CA ASP A 34 12.08 14.61 -9.71
C ASP A 34 12.98 15.70 -9.08
N GLY A 35 14.17 15.34 -8.58
CA GLY A 35 15.17 16.26 -8.03
C GLY A 35 14.75 16.97 -6.74
N GLN A 36 13.64 16.56 -6.12
CA GLN A 36 13.11 17.16 -4.89
C GLN A 36 13.31 16.23 -3.68
N PRO A 37 13.28 16.75 -2.44
CA PRO A 37 13.47 15.96 -1.25
C PRO A 37 12.49 14.80 -1.13
N LEU A 38 13.02 13.58 -1.00
CA LEU A 38 12.28 12.34 -0.78
C LEU A 38 12.84 11.58 0.42
N GLN A 39 12.01 11.22 1.36
CA GLN A 39 12.31 10.30 2.44
C GLN A 39 11.53 8.99 2.23
N VAL A 40 12.19 7.85 2.34
CA VAL A 40 11.53 6.53 2.28
C VAL A 40 11.65 5.85 3.63
N ILE A 41 10.52 5.40 4.20
CA ILE A 41 10.42 4.75 5.50
C ILE A 41 9.73 3.41 5.33
N VAL A 42 10.43 2.33 5.67
CA VAL A 42 9.90 0.96 5.66
C VAL A 42 9.65 0.52 7.09
N VAL A 43 8.40 0.24 7.41
CA VAL A 43 8.01 -0.26 8.73
C VAL A 43 7.77 -1.77 8.64
N ASP A 44 8.70 -2.54 9.22
CA ASP A 44 8.80 -3.98 9.04
C ASP A 44 8.16 -4.75 10.20
N GLY A 45 6.98 -5.34 9.96
CA GLY A 45 6.26 -6.17 10.90
C GLY A 45 6.89 -7.55 11.15
N ALA A 46 7.84 -7.98 10.32
CA ALA A 46 8.57 -9.24 10.50
C ALA A 46 9.89 -9.06 11.28
N ARG A 47 10.35 -7.82 11.46
CA ARG A 47 11.65 -7.49 12.08
C ARG A 47 12.82 -8.22 11.41
N SER A 48 12.77 -8.35 10.09
CA SER A 48 13.66 -9.16 9.28
C SER A 48 15.00 -8.45 9.04
N GLN A 49 16.12 -9.13 9.35
CA GLN A 49 17.45 -8.62 9.00
C GLN A 49 17.62 -8.42 7.48
N ARG A 50 16.93 -9.24 6.68
CA ARG A 50 16.93 -9.12 5.23
C ARG A 50 16.22 -7.84 4.77
N CYS A 51 15.09 -7.48 5.40
CA CYS A 51 14.39 -6.23 5.13
C CYS A 51 15.26 -5.03 5.54
N ARG A 52 15.91 -5.09 6.72
CA ARG A 52 16.84 -4.07 7.19
C ARG A 52 18.00 -3.84 6.21
N ALA A 53 18.70 -4.89 5.82
CA ALA A 53 19.82 -4.79 4.87
C ALA A 53 19.36 -4.22 3.50
N LEU A 54 18.15 -4.58 3.07
CA LEU A 54 17.57 -4.02 1.85
C LEU A 54 17.32 -2.52 1.97
N CYS A 55 16.79 -2.05 3.09
CA CYS A 55 16.58 -0.63 3.34
C CYS A 55 17.91 0.14 3.38
N GLU A 56 18.92 -0.39 4.06
CA GLU A 56 20.27 0.20 4.11
C GLU A 56 20.87 0.33 2.70
N LEU A 57 20.74 -0.71 1.87
CA LEU A 57 21.21 -0.68 0.47
C LEU A 57 20.57 0.43 -0.37
N HIS A 58 19.28 0.72 -0.12
CA HIS A 58 18.52 1.72 -0.87
C HIS A 58 18.39 3.07 -0.16
N GLY A 59 19.11 3.30 0.95
CA GLY A 59 19.03 4.56 1.70
C GLY A 59 17.66 4.85 2.33
N ALA A 60 16.85 3.80 2.55
CA ALA A 60 15.57 3.91 3.23
C ALA A 60 15.71 3.74 4.74
N LEU A 61 14.92 4.47 5.51
CA LEU A 61 14.84 4.29 6.95
C LEU A 61 14.07 3.00 7.26
N TRP A 62 14.74 2.04 7.91
CA TRP A 62 14.09 0.83 8.41
C TRP A 62 13.64 1.03 9.86
N SER A 63 12.40 0.61 10.16
CA SER A 63 11.82 0.67 11.50
C SER A 63 11.10 -0.65 11.81
N PRO A 64 11.49 -1.37 12.89
CA PRO A 64 10.81 -2.60 13.30
C PRO A 64 9.47 -2.29 13.96
N ALA A 65 8.46 -3.15 13.73
CA ALA A 65 7.13 -3.02 14.31
C ALA A 65 6.52 -4.40 14.60
N ASP A 66 5.36 -4.42 15.22
CA ASP A 66 4.50 -5.59 15.26
C ASP A 66 3.62 -5.65 13.99
N PRO A 67 3.18 -6.85 13.57
CA PRO A 67 2.45 -7.03 12.31
C PRO A 67 1.00 -6.52 12.41
N CYS A 68 0.83 -5.23 12.49
CA CYS A 68 -0.46 -4.54 12.41
C CYS A 68 -0.34 -3.36 11.44
N ARG A 69 -1.00 -3.47 10.29
CA ARG A 69 -0.82 -2.53 9.19
C ARG A 69 -1.12 -1.09 9.57
N GLY A 70 -2.22 -0.82 10.27
CA GLY A 70 -2.56 0.54 10.71
C GLY A 70 -1.52 1.12 11.67
N GLU A 71 -0.99 0.31 12.60
CA GLU A 71 0.08 0.73 13.50
C GLU A 71 1.40 0.98 12.75
N GLN A 72 1.75 0.12 11.78
CA GLN A 72 2.93 0.33 10.94
C GLN A 72 2.84 1.64 10.17
N LEU A 73 1.68 1.97 9.59
CA LEU A 73 1.46 3.23 8.87
C LEU A 73 1.55 4.45 9.81
N ARG A 74 1.00 4.37 11.01
CA ARG A 74 1.11 5.42 12.04
C ARG A 74 2.56 5.63 12.49
N GLN A 75 3.27 4.53 12.78
CA GLN A 75 4.69 4.58 13.16
C GLN A 75 5.54 5.22 12.08
N GLY A 76 5.33 4.84 10.81
CA GLY A 76 6.03 5.44 9.68
C GLY A 76 5.71 6.93 9.53
N ALA A 77 4.45 7.33 9.69
CA ALA A 77 4.05 8.73 9.65
C ALA A 77 4.66 9.57 10.80
N ALA A 78 4.86 8.98 11.97
CA ALA A 78 5.54 9.64 13.10
C ALA A 78 7.04 9.86 12.83
N LEU A 79 7.68 8.98 12.06
CA LEU A 79 9.09 9.09 11.65
C LEU A 79 9.30 9.98 10.41
N ALA A 80 8.23 10.33 9.74
CA ALA A 80 8.28 11.16 8.55
C ALA A 80 8.74 12.60 8.88
N THR A 81 9.55 13.21 8.01
CA THR A 81 10.10 14.56 8.21
C THR A 81 9.50 15.60 7.27
N HIS A 82 8.87 15.17 6.17
CA HIS A 82 8.30 16.08 5.16
C HIS A 82 6.80 16.31 5.33
N ASP A 83 6.28 17.36 4.70
CA ASP A 83 4.89 17.81 4.84
C ASP A 83 3.88 17.00 4.04
N ILE A 84 4.33 16.24 3.06
CA ILE A 84 3.49 15.33 2.30
C ILE A 84 3.81 13.89 2.71
N LEU A 85 2.81 13.16 3.14
CA LEU A 85 2.89 11.74 3.48
C LEU A 85 2.27 10.93 2.35
N TRP A 86 3.01 9.96 1.83
CA TRP A 86 2.55 9.06 0.78
C TRP A 86 2.63 7.61 1.26
N PHE A 87 1.50 6.93 1.32
CA PHE A 87 1.38 5.56 1.84
C PHE A 87 1.32 4.57 0.68
N LEU A 88 2.31 3.68 0.59
CA LEU A 88 2.42 2.68 -0.47
C LEU A 88 2.43 1.26 0.08
N HIS A 89 1.89 0.32 -0.69
CA HIS A 89 2.14 -1.10 -0.47
C HIS A 89 3.52 -1.49 -0.98
N ALA A 90 4.14 -2.52 -0.36
CA ALA A 90 5.45 -3.03 -0.77
C ALA A 90 5.46 -3.59 -2.21
N ASP A 91 4.31 -3.99 -2.75
CA ASP A 91 4.11 -4.53 -4.10
C ASP A 91 3.54 -3.50 -5.10
N ALA A 92 3.56 -2.21 -4.78
CA ALA A 92 3.21 -1.15 -5.70
C ALA A 92 4.27 -1.00 -6.81
N GLU A 93 3.84 -0.62 -7.99
CA GLU A 93 4.71 -0.29 -9.13
C GLU A 93 4.45 1.16 -9.53
N LEU A 94 5.52 1.96 -9.69
CA LEU A 94 5.39 3.35 -10.10
C LEU A 94 5.15 3.47 -11.61
N ASP A 95 4.35 4.44 -12.00
CA ASP A 95 4.02 4.74 -13.40
C ASP A 95 4.01 6.27 -13.61
N GLY A 96 4.66 6.76 -14.66
CA GLY A 96 4.74 8.19 -14.95
C GLY A 96 5.62 8.96 -13.95
N GLN A 97 5.10 10.06 -13.42
CA GLN A 97 5.80 10.97 -12.49
C GLN A 97 4.95 11.21 -11.21
N PRO A 98 4.72 10.17 -10.40
CA PRO A 98 3.79 10.27 -9.28
C PRO A 98 4.18 11.32 -8.24
N LEU A 99 5.48 11.59 -8.01
CA LEU A 99 5.93 12.59 -7.06
C LEU A 99 5.56 14.02 -7.50
N ALA A 100 5.71 14.35 -8.77
CA ALA A 100 5.30 15.65 -9.30
C ALA A 100 3.78 15.83 -9.22
N GLU A 101 3.02 14.83 -9.62
CA GLU A 101 1.55 14.85 -9.62
C GLU A 101 0.97 15.03 -8.21
N LEU A 102 1.46 14.30 -7.21
CA LEU A 102 0.95 14.45 -5.85
C LEU A 102 1.32 15.80 -5.21
N ARG A 103 2.54 16.34 -5.51
CA ARG A 103 2.91 17.69 -5.05
C ARG A 103 2.03 18.75 -5.66
N GLN A 104 1.78 18.65 -6.96
CA GLN A 104 0.87 19.56 -7.66
C GLN A 104 -0.51 19.55 -7.03
N ALA A 105 -1.08 18.36 -6.76
CA ALA A 105 -2.39 18.24 -6.13
C ALA A 105 -2.45 18.96 -4.77
N ILE A 106 -1.41 18.80 -3.93
CA ILE A 106 -1.34 19.46 -2.62
C ILE A 106 -1.14 20.98 -2.79
N ALA A 107 -0.29 21.43 -3.72
CA ALA A 107 -0.06 22.85 -4.01
C ALA A 107 -1.31 23.55 -4.51
N GLU A 108 -2.19 22.86 -5.22
CA GLU A 108 -3.49 23.32 -5.69
C GLU A 108 -4.59 23.29 -4.58
N GLY A 109 -4.23 22.92 -3.34
CA GLY A 109 -5.11 23.02 -2.18
C GLY A 109 -5.86 21.74 -1.82
N ALA A 110 -5.58 20.60 -2.47
CA ALA A 110 -6.14 19.33 -2.03
C ALA A 110 -5.59 18.96 -0.64
N VAL A 111 -6.43 18.46 0.25
CA VAL A 111 -6.00 17.95 1.57
C VAL A 111 -5.20 16.65 1.45
N GLY A 112 -5.37 15.95 0.34
CA GLY A 112 -4.72 14.70 -0.04
C GLY A 112 -5.32 14.14 -1.32
N GLY A 113 -4.99 12.89 -1.63
CA GLY A 113 -5.51 12.24 -2.82
C GLY A 113 -5.09 10.76 -2.89
N TYR A 114 -5.38 10.17 -4.02
CA TYR A 114 -5.07 8.78 -4.33
C TYR A 114 -4.91 8.59 -5.84
N PHE A 115 -4.29 7.50 -6.24
CA PHE A 115 -4.14 7.17 -7.66
C PHE A 115 -5.27 6.27 -8.16
N ALA A 116 -5.65 6.45 -9.42
CA ALA A 116 -6.60 5.56 -10.05
C ALA A 116 -6.07 4.11 -10.04
N PHE A 117 -6.95 3.18 -9.72
CA PHE A 117 -6.60 1.76 -9.68
C PHE A 117 -6.35 1.25 -11.09
N ARG A 118 -5.14 0.75 -11.33
CA ARG A 118 -4.70 0.17 -12.61
C ARG A 118 -3.85 -1.06 -12.36
N PHE A 119 -4.04 -2.10 -13.16
CA PHE A 119 -3.17 -3.27 -13.13
C PHE A 119 -1.90 -3.04 -13.96
N SER A 120 -0.80 -3.70 -13.57
CA SER A 120 0.42 -3.75 -14.38
C SER A 120 0.20 -4.60 -15.62
N GLY A 121 0.85 -4.22 -16.72
CA GLY A 121 0.73 -4.89 -18.01
C GLY A 121 -0.63 -4.69 -18.68
N THR A 122 -1.04 -5.65 -19.50
CA THR A 122 -2.33 -5.62 -20.20
C THR A 122 -3.30 -6.60 -19.54
N PRO A 123 -4.20 -6.11 -18.65
CA PRO A 123 -5.16 -7.00 -17.99
C PRO A 123 -6.19 -7.53 -19.00
N PRO A 124 -6.72 -8.75 -18.82
CA PRO A 124 -7.84 -9.27 -19.59
C PRO A 124 -9.10 -8.40 -19.34
N TRP A 125 -10.17 -8.66 -20.10
CA TRP A 125 -11.40 -7.86 -20.00
C TRP A 125 -11.99 -7.81 -18.58
N GLN A 126 -11.88 -8.91 -17.81
CA GLN A 126 -12.29 -8.95 -16.40
C GLN A 126 -11.49 -7.94 -15.56
N GLY A 127 -10.18 -7.85 -15.78
CA GLY A 127 -9.32 -6.87 -15.10
C GLY A 127 -9.72 -5.45 -15.44
N ARG A 128 -9.99 -5.13 -16.71
CA ARG A 128 -10.47 -3.81 -17.13
C ARG A 128 -11.81 -3.42 -16.48
N LEU A 129 -12.72 -4.39 -16.36
CA LEU A 129 -13.99 -4.17 -15.68
C LEU A 129 -13.79 -3.89 -14.19
N ILE A 130 -12.86 -4.60 -13.53
CA ILE A 130 -12.52 -4.39 -12.12
C ILE A 130 -11.87 -3.01 -11.92
N GLU A 131 -10.96 -2.58 -12.81
CA GLU A 131 -10.38 -1.23 -12.81
C GLU A 131 -11.48 -0.17 -12.90
N TRP A 132 -12.35 -0.28 -13.90
CA TRP A 132 -13.47 0.66 -14.09
C TRP A 132 -14.38 0.72 -12.85
N ALA A 133 -14.84 -0.43 -12.36
CA ALA A 133 -15.74 -0.50 -11.22
C ALA A 133 -15.07 0.00 -9.92
N THR A 134 -13.77 -0.25 -9.72
CA THR A 134 -13.01 0.24 -8.58
C THR A 134 -12.90 1.77 -8.64
N ASN A 135 -12.50 2.32 -9.78
CA ASN A 135 -12.35 3.76 -9.97
C ASN A 135 -13.67 4.50 -9.86
N TRP A 136 -14.77 3.93 -10.36
CA TRP A 136 -16.10 4.52 -10.18
C TRP A 136 -16.49 4.55 -8.70
N ARG A 137 -16.32 3.44 -7.98
CA ARG A 137 -16.63 3.33 -6.54
C ARG A 137 -15.83 4.31 -5.70
N THR A 138 -14.54 4.51 -5.99
CA THR A 138 -13.66 5.34 -5.16
C THR A 138 -13.92 6.85 -5.29
N ARG A 139 -14.67 7.28 -6.30
CA ARG A 139 -15.09 8.70 -6.40
C ARG A 139 -15.95 9.15 -5.21
N ILE A 140 -16.81 8.26 -4.71
CA ILE A 140 -17.72 8.53 -3.58
C ILE A 140 -17.37 7.70 -2.33
N GLY A 141 -16.73 6.55 -2.52
CA GLY A 141 -16.36 5.61 -1.48
C GLY A 141 -14.90 5.79 -1.00
N VAL A 142 -14.37 4.77 -0.34
CA VAL A 142 -13.01 4.78 0.21
C VAL A 142 -12.03 4.20 -0.80
N PRO A 143 -10.99 4.94 -1.26
CA PRO A 143 -9.83 4.34 -1.88
C PRO A 143 -9.11 3.48 -0.85
N TYR A 144 -8.75 2.25 -1.23
CA TYR A 144 -7.98 1.37 -0.36
C TYR A 144 -6.47 1.57 -0.57
N GLY A 145 -5.66 1.01 0.32
CA GLY A 145 -4.22 1.27 0.35
C GLY A 145 -3.44 0.87 -0.91
N ASP A 146 -4.00 0.03 -1.79
CA ASP A 146 -3.45 -0.30 -3.12
C ASP A 146 -3.54 0.87 -4.12
N GLN A 147 -4.23 1.95 -3.77
CA GLN A 147 -4.33 3.19 -4.55
C GLN A 147 -3.37 4.29 -4.09
N GLY A 148 -2.41 4.00 -3.20
CA GLY A 148 -1.35 4.92 -2.81
C GLY A 148 -1.86 6.24 -2.26
N LEU A 149 -2.59 6.20 -1.14
CA LEU A 149 -3.10 7.40 -0.47
C LEU A 149 -1.97 8.36 -0.15
N PHE A 150 -2.08 9.62 -0.55
CA PHE A 150 -1.21 10.71 -0.12
C PHE A 150 -2.00 11.80 0.58
N VAL A 151 -1.37 12.52 1.52
CA VAL A 151 -2.07 13.50 2.35
C VAL A 151 -1.08 14.53 2.89
N SER A 152 -1.52 15.77 3.09
CA SER A 152 -0.73 16.73 3.87
C SER A 152 -0.62 16.28 5.33
N ARG A 153 0.57 16.39 5.93
CA ARG A 153 0.80 16.03 7.34
C ARG A 153 -0.21 16.72 8.28
N ARG A 154 -0.53 17.98 7.99
CA ARG A 154 -1.51 18.74 8.76
C ARG A 154 -2.88 18.07 8.75
N ALA A 155 -3.39 17.71 7.55
CA ALA A 155 -4.67 17.05 7.42
C ALA A 155 -4.65 15.64 8.05
N TYR A 156 -3.56 14.88 7.87
CA TYR A 156 -3.39 13.57 8.48
C TYR A 156 -3.50 13.59 10.00
N SER A 157 -2.84 14.58 10.64
CA SER A 157 -2.85 14.73 12.08
C SER A 157 -4.22 15.19 12.61
N SER A 158 -4.90 16.07 11.89
CA SER A 158 -6.18 16.66 12.33
C SER A 158 -7.35 15.70 12.29
N VAL A 159 -7.32 14.64 11.43
CA VAL A 159 -8.39 13.65 11.31
C VAL A 159 -8.17 12.36 12.11
N GLY A 160 -7.08 12.29 12.92
CA GLY A 160 -6.83 11.16 13.82
C GLY A 160 -5.98 10.03 13.24
N GLN A 161 -5.37 10.23 12.04
CA GLN A 161 -4.43 9.28 11.42
C GLN A 161 -5.12 7.98 10.94
N HIS A 162 -4.33 6.97 10.53
CA HIS A 162 -4.86 5.63 10.28
C HIS A 162 -5.41 5.01 11.58
N ALA A 163 -6.48 4.23 11.48
CA ALA A 163 -6.91 3.45 12.62
C ALA A 163 -5.89 2.35 12.96
N PRO A 164 -5.68 2.00 14.26
CA PRO A 164 -4.74 0.95 14.66
C PRO A 164 -5.31 -0.45 14.36
N TRP A 165 -5.68 -0.69 13.11
CA TRP A 165 -6.32 -1.91 12.65
C TRP A 165 -5.46 -2.66 11.63
N PRO A 166 -5.55 -3.97 11.60
CA PRO A 166 -4.80 -4.78 10.63
C PRO A 166 -5.45 -4.78 9.22
N LEU A 167 -6.68 -4.29 9.10
CA LEU A 167 -7.45 -4.21 7.85
C LEU A 167 -8.47 -3.07 7.94
N PHE A 168 -8.74 -2.39 6.81
CA PHE A 168 -9.64 -1.22 6.72
C PHE A 168 -9.20 -0.01 7.56
N GLU A 169 -7.93 0.07 7.91
CA GLU A 169 -7.31 1.13 8.71
C GLU A 169 -7.45 2.52 8.09
N GLU A 170 -7.55 2.60 6.76
CA GLU A 170 -7.73 3.84 6.01
C GLU A 170 -9.15 4.38 6.04
N VAL A 171 -10.16 3.58 6.37
CA VAL A 171 -11.57 3.98 6.26
C VAL A 171 -11.94 5.19 7.11
N PRO A 172 -11.61 5.26 8.42
CA PRO A 172 -11.85 6.44 9.22
C PRO A 172 -11.06 7.66 8.73
N LEU A 173 -9.80 7.45 8.34
CA LEU A 173 -8.92 8.50 7.82
C LEU A 173 -9.53 9.16 6.57
N VAL A 174 -9.90 8.36 5.55
CA VAL A 174 -10.48 8.86 4.31
C VAL A 174 -11.79 9.60 4.55
N ARG A 175 -12.64 9.11 5.45
CA ARG A 175 -13.87 9.80 5.83
C ARG A 175 -13.60 11.16 6.46
N GLY A 176 -12.64 11.23 7.37
CA GLY A 176 -12.23 12.48 8.01
C GLY A 176 -11.64 13.47 7.01
N LEU A 177 -10.76 13.01 6.10
CA LEU A 177 -10.17 13.85 5.07
C LEU A 177 -11.23 14.43 4.12
N ARG A 178 -12.20 13.63 3.69
CA ARG A 178 -13.31 14.10 2.83
C ARG A 178 -14.20 15.15 3.50
N ALA A 179 -14.28 15.14 4.83
CA ALA A 179 -15.00 16.16 5.58
C ALA A 179 -14.21 17.48 5.68
N GLN A 180 -12.89 17.45 5.48
CA GLN A 180 -12.03 18.63 5.52
C GLN A 180 -11.81 19.31 4.16
N GLY A 181 -11.87 18.55 3.07
CA GLY A 181 -11.63 19.11 1.75
C GLY A 181 -11.55 18.08 0.62
N GLU A 182 -11.01 18.52 -0.51
CA GLU A 182 -10.90 17.70 -1.70
C GLU A 182 -9.88 16.57 -1.51
N LEU A 183 -10.28 15.33 -1.86
CA LEU A 183 -9.38 14.22 -2.11
C LEU A 183 -9.23 14.02 -3.61
N ARG A 184 -8.08 14.40 -4.16
CA ARG A 184 -7.81 14.35 -5.60
C ARG A 184 -7.54 12.92 -6.07
N CYS A 185 -8.19 12.52 -7.15
CA CYS A 185 -7.88 11.28 -7.87
C CYS A 185 -6.89 11.58 -9.00
N ILE A 186 -5.67 11.05 -8.92
CA ILE A 186 -4.66 11.17 -9.96
C ILE A 186 -4.80 9.98 -10.92
N ALA A 187 -4.88 10.28 -12.23
CA ALA A 187 -5.19 9.26 -13.23
C ALA A 187 -4.06 8.26 -13.50
N GLN A 188 -2.80 8.68 -13.30
CA GLN A 188 -1.59 7.86 -13.50
C GLN A 188 -0.69 8.01 -12.27
N GLY A 189 0.27 7.10 -12.10
CA GLY A 189 1.24 7.17 -11.02
C GLY A 189 1.50 5.86 -10.31
N LEU A 190 0.50 4.98 -10.25
CA LEU A 190 0.63 3.65 -9.64
C LEU A 190 -0.02 2.55 -10.47
N ARG A 191 0.60 1.38 -10.41
CA ARG A 191 0.05 0.12 -10.92
C ARG A 191 0.10 -0.96 -9.84
N VAL A 192 -0.87 -1.87 -9.90
CA VAL A 192 -1.02 -2.99 -8.97
C VAL A 192 -0.73 -4.28 -9.70
N SER A 193 0.11 -5.14 -9.12
CA SER A 193 0.43 -6.43 -9.71
C SER A 193 -0.81 -7.33 -9.83
N PRO A 194 -1.13 -7.86 -11.02
CA PRO A 194 -2.27 -8.75 -11.21
C PRO A 194 -2.05 -10.18 -10.70
N ARG A 195 -0.82 -10.53 -10.23
CA ARG A 195 -0.42 -11.90 -9.86
C ARG A 195 -1.38 -12.58 -8.90
N ARG A 196 -1.86 -11.85 -7.88
CA ARG A 196 -2.82 -12.39 -6.89
C ARG A 196 -4.17 -12.68 -7.54
N TRP A 197 -4.60 -11.85 -8.50
CA TRP A 197 -5.85 -12.00 -9.23
C TRP A 197 -5.78 -13.15 -10.24
N GLN A 198 -4.66 -13.30 -10.93
CA GLN A 198 -4.39 -14.39 -11.85
C GLN A 198 -4.34 -15.75 -11.12
N ARG A 199 -3.69 -15.81 -9.95
CA ARG A 199 -3.58 -17.02 -9.14
C ARG A 199 -4.91 -17.45 -8.52
N ASP A 200 -5.66 -16.53 -7.94
CA ASP A 200 -6.86 -16.81 -7.13
C ASP A 200 -8.14 -16.82 -7.97
N GLY A 201 -8.06 -16.36 -9.21
CA GLY A 201 -9.20 -16.13 -10.10
C GLY A 201 -9.85 -14.74 -9.88
N TRP A 202 -10.08 -14.03 -10.98
CA TRP A 202 -10.57 -12.64 -10.99
C TRP A 202 -11.86 -12.45 -10.18
N TRP A 203 -12.87 -13.28 -10.46
CA TRP A 203 -14.17 -13.17 -9.82
C TRP A 203 -14.16 -13.62 -8.35
N ARG A 204 -13.45 -14.70 -8.04
CA ARG A 204 -13.35 -15.20 -6.65
C ARG A 204 -12.71 -14.15 -5.75
N ARG A 205 -11.65 -13.49 -6.23
CA ARG A 205 -10.97 -12.44 -5.47
C ARG A 205 -11.84 -11.19 -5.35
N CYS A 206 -12.50 -10.78 -6.43
CA CYS A 206 -13.43 -9.65 -6.41
C CYS A 206 -14.56 -9.89 -5.41
N LEU A 207 -15.24 -11.03 -5.48
CA LEU A 207 -16.32 -11.41 -4.55
C LEU A 207 -15.80 -11.48 -3.11
N GLY A 208 -14.64 -12.10 -2.89
CA GLY A 208 -14.02 -12.17 -1.56
C GLY A 208 -13.74 -10.81 -0.94
N ASN A 209 -13.20 -9.87 -1.73
CA ASN A 209 -12.95 -8.51 -1.26
C ASN A 209 -14.26 -7.75 -0.97
N ARG A 210 -15.30 -7.95 -1.79
CA ARG A 210 -16.63 -7.35 -1.56
C ARG A 210 -17.31 -7.89 -0.31
N LEU A 211 -17.25 -9.21 -0.08
CA LEU A 211 -17.77 -9.82 1.14
C LEU A 211 -17.07 -9.29 2.39
N LEU A 212 -15.74 -9.13 2.35
CA LEU A 212 -15.00 -8.51 3.45
C LEU A 212 -15.43 -7.07 3.71
N ALA A 213 -15.58 -6.26 2.65
CA ALA A 213 -16.02 -4.88 2.77
C ALA A 213 -17.46 -4.78 3.32
N LEU A 214 -18.38 -5.65 2.87
CA LEU A 214 -19.74 -5.73 3.41
C LEU A 214 -19.74 -6.18 4.88
N SER A 215 -18.94 -7.19 5.22
CA SER A 215 -18.79 -7.65 6.61
C SER A 215 -18.29 -6.54 7.53
N PHE A 216 -17.36 -5.72 7.05
CA PHE A 216 -16.92 -4.53 7.78
C PHE A 216 -18.04 -3.51 7.92
N ALA A 217 -18.80 -3.25 6.85
CA ALA A 217 -19.90 -2.28 6.85
C ALA A 217 -21.04 -2.65 7.82
N VAL A 218 -21.28 -3.95 8.04
CA VAL A 218 -22.27 -4.44 9.05
C VAL A 218 -21.65 -4.56 10.46
N GLY A 219 -20.44 -4.03 10.68
CA GLY A 219 -19.86 -3.88 12.01
C GLY A 219 -18.99 -5.04 12.49
N ILE A 220 -18.60 -5.99 11.63
CA ILE A 220 -17.66 -7.04 12.03
C ILE A 220 -16.28 -6.43 12.28
N ALA A 221 -15.70 -6.69 13.46
CA ALA A 221 -14.44 -6.11 13.88
C ALA A 221 -13.28 -6.41 12.91
N PRO A 222 -12.44 -5.41 12.54
CA PRO A 222 -11.31 -5.56 11.61
C PRO A 222 -10.36 -6.69 11.96
N GLN A 223 -10.14 -6.95 13.27
CA GLN A 223 -9.28 -8.03 13.77
C GLN A 223 -9.84 -9.43 13.42
N ARG A 224 -11.15 -9.60 13.44
CA ARG A 224 -11.81 -10.86 13.03
C ARG A 224 -11.69 -11.03 11.52
N LEU A 225 -11.93 -9.96 10.75
CA LEU A 225 -11.82 -9.99 9.30
C LEU A 225 -10.40 -10.28 8.84
N ALA A 226 -9.39 -9.70 9.48
CA ALA A 226 -7.99 -9.97 9.20
C ALA A 226 -7.63 -11.45 9.43
N ARG A 227 -8.10 -12.07 10.51
CA ARG A 227 -7.91 -13.51 10.75
C ARG A 227 -8.55 -14.38 9.67
N MET A 228 -9.77 -14.05 9.24
CA MET A 228 -10.45 -14.75 8.14
C MET A 228 -9.72 -14.55 6.80
N TYR A 229 -9.13 -13.37 6.57
CA TYR A 229 -8.34 -13.09 5.37
C TYR A 229 -7.01 -13.82 5.37
N ALA A 230 -6.28 -13.85 6.49
CA ALA A 230 -5.01 -14.56 6.66
C ALA A 230 -5.17 -16.09 6.65
N GLY A 231 -6.29 -16.62 7.14
CA GLY A 231 -6.62 -18.05 7.19
C GLY A 231 -6.98 -18.66 5.83
N ARG A 232 -7.02 -17.90 4.74
CA ARG A 232 -7.13 -18.45 3.38
C ARG A 232 -5.78 -19.04 2.98
N PRO A 233 -5.64 -20.39 2.86
CA PRO A 233 -4.35 -21.01 2.61
C PRO A 233 -3.77 -20.50 1.30
N CYS A 234 -2.57 -19.93 1.39
CA CYS A 234 -1.73 -19.71 0.23
C CYS A 234 -1.40 -21.10 -0.34
N ALA A 235 -1.94 -21.47 -1.50
CA ALA A 235 -1.78 -22.78 -2.14
C ALA A 235 -0.32 -23.15 -2.49
N ALA A 236 0.67 -22.38 -2.05
CA ALA A 236 2.10 -22.53 -2.40
C ALA A 236 2.94 -23.28 -1.36
N ARG A 237 2.37 -23.91 -0.29
CA ARG A 237 3.17 -24.64 0.72
C ARG A 237 3.02 -26.19 0.65
N ARG A 238 2.71 -26.77 -0.50
CA ARG A 238 2.73 -28.24 -0.68
C ARG A 238 3.64 -28.66 -1.84
N ARG A 239 4.94 -28.35 -1.77
CA ARG A 239 5.99 -29.09 -2.48
C ARG A 239 7.28 -28.98 -1.69
N GLY A 240 7.61 -29.99 -0.89
CA GLY A 240 8.94 -30.11 -0.30
C GLY A 240 9.02 -30.70 1.09
N ALA A 241 8.32 -31.83 1.37
CA ALA A 241 8.65 -32.68 2.49
C ALA A 241 8.22 -34.12 2.17
N GLY A 242 9.02 -34.81 1.39
CA GLY A 242 8.78 -36.18 0.96
C GLY A 242 10.05 -36.90 0.53
N GLY A 243 11.18 -36.55 1.15
CA GLY A 243 12.44 -37.31 1.02
C GLY A 243 12.46 -38.45 2.04
N ARG A 244 11.81 -39.59 1.76
CA ARG A 244 12.03 -40.84 2.51
C ARG A 244 13.48 -41.25 2.30
N LYS A 245 14.28 -41.15 3.33
CA LYS A 245 15.55 -41.89 3.45
C LYS A 245 15.17 -43.37 3.63
N ARG A 246 15.56 -44.20 2.66
CA ARG A 246 15.65 -45.65 2.82
C ARG A 246 16.88 -45.96 3.72
N PRO A 247 16.78 -46.84 4.71
CA PRO A 247 17.97 -47.34 5.37
C PRO A 247 18.64 -48.40 4.48
N LEU A 248 19.93 -48.24 4.27
CA LEU A 248 20.79 -49.29 3.77
C LEU A 248 20.99 -50.31 4.93
N GLY A 249 20.47 -51.48 4.74
CA GLY A 249 20.77 -52.63 5.58
C GLY A 249 22.02 -53.33 5.12
N SER A 250 22.80 -53.71 6.12
CA SER A 250 23.83 -54.75 6.22
C SER A 250 24.41 -55.30 4.95
#